data_bbad9e644e8aaaa75ceff92cd137b6d6
#
_entry.id   bbad9e644e8aaaa75ceff92cd137b6d6
#
_cell.length_a   1.000
_cell.length_b   1.000
_cell.length_c   1.000
_cell.angle_alpha   90.00
_cell.angle_beta   90.00
_cell.angle_gamma   90.00
#
_symmetry.space_group_name_H-M   'P 1'
#
loop_
_entity.id
_entity.type
_entity.pdbx_description
1 polymer ?
#
loop_
_entity_poly.entity_id
_entity_poly.type
_entity_poly.pdbx_seq_one_letter_code
_entity_poly.pdbx_strand_id
1 'polypeptide(L)'
;MSVRRRISEADGAAAFAQVRQVFDTVLSGEKPLISAENRTEIEQVFARLPRGVRATAVRYALDELATLAPGNSVEVRVPPYGVTQCIAGPRHTRGTPPSVVETSGFIWCALAAGALVWDDASASGLLTASGERSNLSRYFPLF
;
A
#
# COMPACT_ATOMS: atom_id res chain seq x y z
N MET A 1 -20.17 0.92 10.57
CA MET A 1 -19.20 0.51 11.59
C MET A 1 -17.87 1.21 11.33
N SER A 2 -17.36 1.92 12.32
CA SER A 2 -16.09 2.61 12.17
C SER A 2 -14.93 1.63 12.24
N VAL A 3 -13.94 1.85 11.38
CA VAL A 3 -12.71 1.05 11.37
C VAL A 3 -11.80 1.57 12.48
N ARG A 4 -11.31 0.67 13.31
CA ARG A 4 -10.37 1.01 14.36
C ARG A 4 -8.98 1.23 13.75
N ARG A 5 -8.46 2.43 13.92
CA ARG A 5 -7.09 2.73 13.49
C ARG A 5 -6.09 2.20 14.49
N ARG A 6 -5.04 1.56 13.98
CA ARG A 6 -3.90 1.07 14.78
C ARG A 6 -2.87 2.14 15.02
N ILE A 7 -2.76 3.08 14.08
CA ILE A 7 -1.77 4.14 14.08
C ILE A 7 -2.49 5.47 14.26
N SER A 8 -2.01 6.30 15.20
CA SER A 8 -2.55 7.64 15.36
C SER A 8 -2.28 8.49 14.13
N GLU A 9 -3.15 9.47 13.88
CA GLU A 9 -2.98 10.38 12.75
C GLU A 9 -1.64 11.11 12.80
N ALA A 10 -1.24 11.59 13.98
CA ALA A 10 0.01 12.31 14.14
C ALA A 10 1.23 11.43 13.86
N ASP A 11 1.27 10.24 14.43
CA ASP A 11 2.40 9.31 14.24
C ASP A 11 2.45 8.81 12.80
N GLY A 12 1.30 8.50 12.23
CA GLY A 12 1.19 8.02 10.86
C GLY A 12 1.62 9.07 9.85
N ALA A 13 1.12 10.29 9.99
CA ALA A 13 1.48 11.38 9.09
C ALA A 13 2.98 11.70 9.16
N ALA A 14 3.55 11.69 10.36
CA ALA A 14 4.99 11.94 10.53
C ALA A 14 5.85 10.85 9.88
N ALA A 15 5.50 9.58 10.08
CA ALA A 15 6.22 8.46 9.47
C ALA A 15 6.06 8.47 7.95
N PHE A 16 4.84 8.70 7.46
CA PHE A 16 4.59 8.72 6.02
C PHE A 16 5.28 9.90 5.33
N ALA A 17 5.43 11.04 6.00
CA ALA A 17 6.19 12.18 5.47
C ALA A 17 7.65 11.80 5.21
N GLN A 18 8.27 11.03 6.08
CA GLN A 18 9.64 10.53 5.87
C GLN A 18 9.70 9.54 4.71
N VAL A 19 8.73 8.65 4.62
CA VAL A 19 8.64 7.69 3.51
C VAL A 19 8.42 8.43 2.18
N ARG A 20 7.56 9.44 2.17
CA ARG A 20 7.29 10.22 0.96
C ARG A 20 8.54 10.89 0.40
N GLN A 21 9.47 11.33 1.26
CA GLN A 21 10.74 11.93 0.83
C GLN A 21 11.57 10.96 -0.02
N VAL A 22 11.46 9.66 0.21
CA VAL A 22 12.13 8.64 -0.60
C VAL A 22 11.73 8.76 -2.07
N PHE A 23 10.50 9.20 -2.33
CA PHE A 23 9.93 9.29 -3.67
C PHE A 23 9.97 10.71 -4.25
N ASP A 24 10.57 11.68 -3.56
CA ASP A 24 10.54 13.10 -3.97
C ASP A 24 11.05 13.31 -5.40
N THR A 25 12.12 12.63 -5.80
CA THR A 25 12.69 12.79 -7.13
C THR A 25 11.76 12.35 -8.24
N VAL A 26 10.96 11.30 -8.00
CA VAL A 26 9.99 10.81 -8.99
C VAL A 26 8.65 11.53 -8.90
N LEU A 27 8.29 12.04 -7.74
CA LEU A 27 7.04 12.78 -7.56
C LEU A 27 7.13 14.22 -8.10
N SER A 28 8.32 14.83 -8.05
CA SER A 28 8.54 16.20 -8.51
C SER A 28 9.04 16.28 -9.95
N GLY A 29 9.38 15.15 -10.57
CA GLY A 29 9.91 15.12 -11.93
C GLY A 29 8.82 15.24 -12.99
N GLU A 30 9.23 15.72 -14.15
CA GLU A 30 8.35 15.74 -15.32
C GLU A 30 8.06 14.35 -15.85
N LYS A 31 8.91 13.41 -15.55
CA LYS A 31 8.69 12.00 -15.85
C LYS A 31 8.65 11.17 -14.61
N PRO A 32 7.79 10.31 -14.71
CA PRO A 32 7.09 9.87 -13.59
C PRO A 32 7.73 8.69 -13.01
N LEU A 33 7.71 8.61 -11.83
CA LEU A 33 7.26 7.40 -11.25
C LEU A 33 8.29 6.29 -11.33
N ILE A 34 8.19 5.41 -10.45
CA ILE A 34 9.05 4.23 -10.35
C ILE A 34 8.92 3.40 -11.62
N SER A 35 10.05 3.07 -12.20
CA SER A 35 10.19 2.24 -13.40
C SER A 35 11.20 1.12 -13.13
N ALA A 36 11.31 0.19 -14.05
CA ALA A 36 12.30 -0.88 -13.94
C ALA A 36 13.74 -0.33 -13.81
N GLU A 37 14.00 0.86 -14.35
CA GLU A 37 15.33 1.45 -14.37
C GLU A 37 15.72 2.09 -13.04
N ASN A 38 14.80 2.73 -12.33
CA ASN A 38 15.10 3.47 -11.09
C ASN A 38 14.67 2.74 -9.82
N ARG A 39 13.90 1.69 -9.93
CA ARG A 39 13.26 1.00 -8.79
C ARG A 39 14.27 0.53 -7.74
N THR A 40 15.30 -0.16 -8.14
CA THR A 40 16.27 -0.74 -7.21
C THR A 40 16.95 0.33 -6.36
N GLU A 41 17.33 1.42 -6.96
CA GLU A 41 17.98 2.52 -6.27
C GLU A 41 17.05 3.18 -5.24
N ILE A 42 15.81 3.44 -5.63
CA ILE A 42 14.81 4.05 -4.74
C ILE A 42 14.48 3.09 -3.60
N GLU A 43 14.35 1.79 -3.89
CA GLU A 43 14.09 0.78 -2.87
C GLU A 43 15.21 0.71 -1.83
N GLN A 44 16.47 0.88 -2.25
CA GLN A 44 17.60 0.93 -1.33
C GLN A 44 17.51 2.13 -0.40
N VAL A 45 17.07 3.28 -0.88
CA VAL A 45 16.84 4.46 -0.04
C VAL A 45 15.73 4.19 0.98
N PHE A 46 14.64 3.58 0.55
CA PHE A 46 13.55 3.18 1.44
C PHE A 46 14.07 2.22 2.53
N ALA A 47 14.87 1.25 2.16
CA ALA A 47 15.39 0.25 3.10
C ALA A 47 16.30 0.85 4.19
N ARG A 48 16.88 2.03 3.95
CA ARG A 48 17.72 2.74 4.94
C ARG A 48 16.92 3.47 6.00
N LEU A 49 15.63 3.67 5.79
CA LEU A 49 14.78 4.25 6.83
C LEU A 49 14.73 3.33 8.05
N PRO A 50 14.61 3.88 9.26
CA PRO A 50 14.42 3.04 10.44
C PRO A 50 13.23 2.11 10.27
N ARG A 51 13.37 0.87 10.75
CA ARG A 51 12.31 -0.13 10.62
C ARG A 51 10.98 0.35 11.20
N GLY A 52 11.03 1.06 12.33
CA GLY A 52 9.83 1.61 12.96
C GLY A 52 9.10 2.63 12.09
N VAL A 53 9.84 3.45 11.34
CA VAL A 53 9.28 4.41 10.40
C VAL A 53 8.58 3.67 9.26
N ARG A 54 9.24 2.68 8.68
CA ARG A 54 8.67 1.87 7.60
C ARG A 54 7.40 1.15 8.07
N ALA A 55 7.45 0.52 9.23
CA ALA A 55 6.33 -0.22 9.78
C ALA A 55 5.14 0.70 10.06
N THR A 56 5.38 1.85 10.69
CA THR A 56 4.32 2.82 11.01
C THR A 56 3.69 3.37 9.73
N ALA A 57 4.49 3.73 8.74
CA ALA A 57 3.99 4.25 7.48
C ALA A 57 3.13 3.22 6.73
N VAL A 58 3.58 1.96 6.67
CA VAL A 58 2.82 0.88 6.03
C VAL A 58 1.47 0.68 6.73
N ARG A 59 1.48 0.60 8.05
CA ARG A 59 0.26 0.39 8.84
C ARG A 59 -0.69 1.57 8.76
N TYR A 60 -0.16 2.79 8.73
CA TYR A 60 -0.96 4.00 8.55
C TYR A 60 -1.70 3.97 7.20
N ALA A 61 -1.02 3.60 6.13
CA ALA A 61 -1.65 3.49 4.82
C ALA A 61 -2.68 2.34 4.75
N LEU A 62 -2.42 1.22 5.44
CA LEU A 62 -3.39 0.14 5.55
C LEU A 62 -4.66 0.61 6.28
N ASP A 63 -4.50 1.35 7.38
CA ASP A 63 -5.63 1.93 8.11
C ASP A 63 -6.43 2.92 7.24
N GLU A 64 -5.73 3.71 6.43
CA GLU A 64 -6.37 4.66 5.53
C GLU A 64 -7.23 3.95 4.48
N LEU A 65 -6.69 2.92 3.85
CA LEU A 65 -7.44 2.13 2.88
C LEU A 65 -8.69 1.51 3.52
N ALA A 66 -8.55 0.91 4.70
CA ALA A 66 -9.68 0.30 5.40
C ALA A 66 -10.74 1.34 5.79
N THR A 67 -10.35 2.57 6.05
CA THR A 67 -11.26 3.67 6.35
C THR A 67 -12.00 4.14 5.10
N LEU A 68 -11.29 4.25 3.97
CA LEU A 68 -11.87 4.66 2.69
C LEU A 68 -12.80 3.60 2.11
N ALA A 69 -12.47 2.35 2.32
CA ALA A 69 -13.16 1.21 1.72
C ALA A 69 -13.45 0.14 2.76
N PRO A 70 -14.33 0.41 3.73
CA PRO A 70 -14.60 -0.55 4.81
C PRO A 70 -15.25 -1.83 4.28
N GLY A 71 -14.92 -2.94 4.90
CA GLY A 71 -15.46 -4.25 4.56
C GLY A 71 -14.49 -5.38 4.84
N ASN A 72 -14.87 -6.60 4.49
CA ASN A 72 -14.10 -7.80 4.76
C ASN A 72 -14.01 -8.73 3.53
N SER A 73 -14.19 -8.21 2.33
CA SER A 73 -14.17 -9.03 1.12
C SER A 73 -12.78 -9.16 0.49
N VAL A 74 -11.85 -8.28 0.85
CA VAL A 74 -10.47 -8.29 0.35
C VAL A 74 -9.51 -8.22 1.53
N GLU A 75 -8.53 -9.12 1.56
CA GLU A 75 -7.43 -9.06 2.50
C GLU A 75 -6.20 -8.48 1.79
N VAL A 76 -5.59 -7.46 2.40
CA VAL A 76 -4.37 -6.83 1.89
C VAL A 76 -3.22 -7.17 2.85
N ARG A 77 -2.20 -7.83 2.33
CA ARG A 77 -1.03 -8.29 3.09
C ARG A 77 0.22 -7.55 2.65
N VAL A 78 0.91 -6.98 3.60
CA VAL A 78 2.18 -6.28 3.37
C VAL A 78 3.21 -6.81 4.37
N PRO A 79 3.71 -8.04 4.18
CA PRO A 79 4.65 -8.61 5.14
C PRO A 79 6.00 -7.87 5.10
N PRO A 80 6.71 -7.78 6.21
CA PRO A 80 6.35 -8.25 7.55
C PRO A 80 5.56 -7.24 8.40
N TYR A 81 5.05 -6.18 7.81
CA TYR A 81 4.57 -5.01 8.55
C TYR A 81 3.11 -5.13 8.99
N GLY A 82 2.23 -5.67 8.17
CA GLY A 82 0.84 -5.73 8.56
C GLY A 82 -0.10 -6.29 7.51
N VAL A 83 -1.36 -6.35 7.89
CA VAL A 83 -2.46 -6.84 7.08
C VAL A 83 -3.71 -6.04 7.44
N THR A 84 -4.59 -5.83 6.46
CA THR A 84 -5.90 -5.26 6.72
C THR A 84 -6.96 -5.95 5.85
N GLN A 85 -8.22 -5.72 6.18
CA GLN A 85 -9.33 -6.13 5.34
C GLN A 85 -10.08 -4.88 4.88
N CYS A 86 -10.63 -4.94 3.69
CA CYS A 86 -11.32 -3.81 3.08
C CYS A 86 -12.36 -4.30 2.07
N ILE A 87 -13.06 -3.37 1.47
CA ILE A 87 -14.07 -3.55 0.44
C ILE A 87 -15.31 -4.28 0.96
N ALA A 88 -16.46 -3.62 0.81
CA ALA A 88 -17.75 -4.23 1.07
C ALA A 88 -18.03 -5.34 0.05
N GLY A 89 -18.64 -6.40 0.49
CA GLY A 89 -18.97 -7.52 -0.37
C GLY A 89 -19.33 -8.76 0.44
N PRO A 90 -19.54 -9.89 -0.23
CA PRO A 90 -19.83 -11.14 0.44
C PRO A 90 -18.70 -11.52 1.40
N ARG A 91 -19.08 -12.03 2.55
CA ARG A 91 -18.12 -12.63 3.45
C ARG A 91 -17.52 -13.87 2.82
N HIS A 92 -16.28 -14.18 3.21
CA HIS A 92 -15.70 -15.47 2.89
C HIS A 92 -16.64 -16.58 3.37
N THR A 93 -17.08 -17.41 2.46
CA THR A 93 -17.81 -18.61 2.78
C THR A 93 -16.92 -19.82 2.57
N ARG A 94 -17.22 -20.88 3.29
CA ARG A 94 -16.44 -22.11 3.21
C ARG A 94 -16.34 -22.60 1.77
N GLY A 95 -15.12 -22.82 1.29
CA GLY A 95 -14.83 -23.26 -0.07
C GLY A 95 -14.67 -22.14 -1.09
N THR A 96 -14.92 -20.89 -0.72
CA THR A 96 -14.68 -19.73 -1.59
C THR A 96 -13.42 -19.00 -1.12
N PRO A 97 -12.34 -18.98 -1.93
CA PRO A 97 -11.15 -18.24 -1.57
C PRO A 97 -11.47 -16.75 -1.44
N PRO A 98 -10.94 -16.06 -0.41
CA PRO A 98 -11.09 -14.62 -0.32
C PRO A 98 -10.29 -13.93 -1.42
N SER A 99 -10.69 -12.71 -1.77
CA SER A 99 -9.84 -11.85 -2.60
C SER A 99 -8.65 -11.40 -1.77
N VAL A 100 -7.46 -11.50 -2.34
CA VAL A 100 -6.21 -11.22 -1.64
C VAL A 100 -5.31 -10.34 -2.49
N VAL A 101 -4.73 -9.32 -1.88
CA VAL A 101 -3.66 -8.51 -2.45
C VAL A 101 -2.44 -8.65 -1.56
N GLU A 102 -1.29 -8.92 -2.13
CA GLU A 102 -0.03 -8.99 -1.39
C GLU A 102 1.07 -8.23 -2.12
N THR A 103 1.84 -7.45 -1.38
CA THR A 103 2.97 -6.70 -1.91
C THR A 103 3.98 -6.38 -0.80
N SER A 104 5.15 -5.88 -1.18
CA SER A 104 6.18 -5.44 -0.24
C SER A 104 5.84 -4.07 0.37
N GLY A 105 6.49 -3.75 1.48
CA GLY A 105 6.35 -2.43 2.12
C GLY A 105 6.74 -1.28 1.21
N PHE A 106 7.81 -1.45 0.43
CA PHE A 106 8.26 -0.45 -0.53
C PHE A 106 7.21 -0.18 -1.60
N ILE A 107 6.71 -1.21 -2.25
CA ILE A 107 5.70 -1.08 -3.31
C ILE A 107 4.40 -0.52 -2.74
N TRP A 108 3.99 -0.99 -1.57
CA TRP A 108 2.80 -0.47 -0.89
C TRP A 108 2.88 1.04 -0.66
N CYS A 109 3.99 1.51 -0.10
CA CYS A 109 4.20 2.94 0.13
C CYS A 109 4.29 3.73 -1.17
N ALA A 110 4.91 3.16 -2.21
CA ALA A 110 4.99 3.80 -3.52
C ALA A 110 3.60 4.00 -4.14
N LEU A 111 2.73 3.00 -4.04
CA LEU A 111 1.34 3.10 -4.49
C LEU A 111 0.59 4.16 -3.67
N ALA A 112 0.73 4.12 -2.35
CA ALA A 112 0.04 5.06 -1.45
C ALA A 112 0.45 6.50 -1.71
N ALA A 113 1.71 6.75 -2.02
CA ALA A 113 2.25 8.08 -2.29
C ALA A 113 1.98 8.56 -3.73
N GLY A 114 1.53 7.69 -4.62
CA GLY A 114 1.36 8.03 -6.02
C GLY A 114 2.64 7.96 -6.85
N ALA A 115 3.70 7.33 -6.33
CA ALA A 115 4.97 7.17 -7.03
C ALA A 115 4.99 5.96 -7.96
N LEU A 116 3.96 5.14 -7.92
CA LEU A 116 3.81 3.96 -8.77
C LEU A 116 2.32 3.78 -9.09
N VAL A 117 2.01 3.49 -10.33
CA VAL A 117 0.64 3.23 -10.77
C VAL A 117 0.30 1.76 -10.52
N TRP A 118 -0.90 1.50 -10.03
CA TRP A 118 -1.37 0.14 -9.73
C TRP A 118 -1.21 -0.80 -10.93
N ASP A 119 -1.65 -0.38 -12.10
CA ASP A 119 -1.61 -1.24 -13.30
C ASP A 119 -0.19 -1.62 -13.68
N ASP A 120 0.76 -0.69 -13.54
CA ASP A 120 2.18 -0.95 -13.80
C ASP A 120 2.75 -1.95 -12.78
N ALA A 121 2.40 -1.78 -11.52
CA ALA A 121 2.84 -2.69 -10.46
C ALA A 121 2.30 -4.11 -10.69
N SER A 122 1.04 -4.21 -11.06
CA SER A 122 0.39 -5.50 -11.34
C SER A 122 1.03 -6.19 -12.56
N ALA A 123 1.18 -5.44 -13.65
CA ALA A 123 1.76 -5.97 -14.88
C ALA A 123 3.23 -6.41 -14.72
N SER A 124 3.96 -5.75 -13.83
CA SER A 124 5.38 -6.06 -13.58
C SER A 124 5.59 -7.11 -12.49
N GLY A 125 4.53 -7.67 -11.93
CA GLY A 125 4.64 -8.67 -10.88
C GLY A 125 5.09 -8.11 -9.52
N LEU A 126 4.99 -6.80 -9.31
CA LEU A 126 5.39 -6.15 -8.06
C LEU A 126 4.33 -6.28 -6.98
N LEU A 127 3.11 -6.60 -7.36
CA LEU A 127 2.05 -7.00 -6.47
C LEU A 127 1.33 -8.20 -7.05
N THR A 128 0.73 -8.99 -6.17
CA THR A 128 -0.15 -10.09 -6.58
C THR A 128 -1.56 -9.78 -6.11
N ALA A 129 -2.53 -9.97 -6.98
CA ALA A 129 -3.93 -9.74 -6.69
C ALA A 129 -4.75 -10.91 -7.23
N SER A 130 -5.51 -11.55 -6.37
CA SER A 130 -6.34 -12.71 -6.71
C SER A 130 -7.76 -12.54 -6.18
N GLY A 131 -8.74 -13.04 -6.91
CA GLY A 131 -10.14 -12.93 -6.58
C GLY A 131 -10.83 -11.76 -7.29
N GLU A 132 -12.16 -11.79 -7.27
CA GLU A 132 -12.98 -10.87 -8.08
C GLU A 132 -12.89 -9.41 -7.66
N ARG A 133 -12.59 -9.14 -6.37
CA ARG A 133 -12.58 -7.78 -5.83
C ARG A 133 -11.19 -7.25 -5.54
N SER A 134 -10.16 -7.90 -6.08
CA SER A 134 -8.76 -7.60 -5.75
C SER A 134 -8.17 -6.40 -6.49
N ASN A 135 -8.86 -5.82 -7.44
CA ASN A 135 -8.37 -4.61 -8.11
C ASN A 135 -8.70 -3.37 -7.27
N LEU A 136 -7.69 -2.81 -6.63
CA LEU A 136 -7.82 -1.65 -5.75
C LEU A 136 -7.35 -0.35 -6.40
N SER A 137 -7.12 -0.33 -7.70
CA SER A 137 -6.52 0.80 -8.43
C SER A 137 -7.23 2.13 -8.17
N ARG A 138 -8.55 2.13 -8.05
CA ARG A 138 -9.33 3.36 -7.87
C ARG A 138 -9.10 4.08 -6.54
N TYR A 139 -8.49 3.39 -5.57
CA TYR A 139 -8.22 4.00 -4.26
C TYR A 139 -6.87 4.69 -4.17
N PHE A 140 -6.00 4.48 -5.15
CA PHE A 140 -4.64 5.04 -5.12
C PHE A 140 -4.50 6.27 -6.02
N PRO A 141 -3.69 7.25 -5.60
CA PRO A 141 -2.93 7.29 -4.34
C PRO A 141 -3.85 7.51 -3.13
N LEU A 142 -3.35 7.10 -1.94
CA LEU A 142 -4.10 7.28 -0.69
C LEU A 142 -3.89 8.66 -0.07
N PHE A 143 -2.79 9.30 -0.38
CA PHE A 143 -2.38 10.57 0.21
C PHE A 143 -2.00 11.61 -0.84
#